data_1be04a363e343d013e84fba440225b6d
#
_entry.id   1be04a363e343d013e84fba440225b6d
#
_cell.length_a   1.000
_cell.length_b   1.000
_cell.length_c   1.000
_cell.angle_alpha   90.00
_cell.angle_beta   90.00
_cell.angle_gamma   90.00
#
_symmetry.space_group_name_H-M   'P 1'
#
loop_
_entity.id
_entity.type
_entity.pdbx_description
1 polymer ?
#
loop_
_entity_poly.entity_id
_entity_poly.type
_entity_poly.pdbx_seq_one_letter_code
_entity_poly.pdbx_strand_id
1 'polypeptide(L)'
;MNIKHKILGVVALSLLPLSLSAQSEMEAFRLGSPHEPVGSARYAALSGAMGAVGSDVASLVRNPAGISLFRGNNRLSLTLGGGFGADRGVWYGTSTSQDMKGKFLFEEFSYQAGTNRASRGPVSFAFSIRNAGRFDRELHASAVLPQSANFSSLADFSAARTNNARYDNQRSSSVDRYFEKSYITTTAAFKNDYIPWMSILGAGAGWIDIDNGSRSYRSAYMYSTAPDGTPYPQPSIGLPDNADLVLREKGNITDYDIALGFEANDALHFGAALTLSSLDYEMASYYHEAFRGNNYLTLQNTKSVSGFGGSVGFGLLYEPVEGLRLVLQVTPPAARGAAAGGSGTAGPTAGLRRRGTTGSASRPRC
;
A
#
# COMPACT_ATOMS: atom_id res chain seq x y z
N MET A 1 36.83 -25.97 2.49
CA MET A 1 35.64 -25.30 3.02
C MET A 1 34.43 -25.88 2.29
N ASN A 2 33.62 -26.68 2.99
CA ASN A 2 32.60 -27.57 2.39
C ASN A 2 31.45 -26.78 1.73
N ILE A 3 31.05 -27.20 0.55
CA ILE A 3 29.91 -26.66 -0.23
C ILE A 3 28.64 -26.63 0.62
N LYS A 4 28.44 -27.57 1.53
CA LYS A 4 27.33 -27.62 2.49
C LYS A 4 27.21 -26.36 3.36
N HIS A 5 28.33 -25.76 3.78
CA HIS A 5 28.33 -24.55 4.60
C HIS A 5 28.04 -23.28 3.78
N LYS A 6 28.34 -23.27 2.49
CA LYS A 6 28.04 -22.16 1.59
C LYS A 6 26.53 -22.13 1.23
N ILE A 7 25.94 -23.30 1.02
CA ILE A 7 24.48 -23.42 0.76
C ILE A 7 23.69 -23.06 2.02
N LEU A 8 24.14 -23.48 3.21
CA LEU A 8 23.50 -23.12 4.48
C LEU A 8 23.58 -21.61 4.75
N GLY A 9 24.68 -20.95 4.36
CA GLY A 9 24.86 -19.50 4.47
C GLY A 9 23.90 -18.70 3.57
N VAL A 10 23.62 -19.17 2.35
CA VAL A 10 22.69 -18.53 1.43
C VAL A 10 21.24 -18.71 1.89
N VAL A 11 20.90 -19.89 2.43
CA VAL A 11 19.58 -20.15 3.01
C VAL A 11 19.37 -19.37 4.30
N ALA A 12 20.41 -19.21 5.13
CA ALA A 12 20.33 -18.41 6.36
C ALA A 12 20.18 -16.90 6.09
N LEU A 13 20.72 -16.38 4.98
CA LEU A 13 20.59 -14.98 4.59
C LEU A 13 19.17 -14.65 4.10
N SER A 14 18.43 -15.63 3.58
CA SER A 14 17.04 -15.48 3.15
C SER A 14 16.03 -15.55 4.31
N LEU A 15 16.46 -15.90 5.51
CA LEU A 15 15.64 -16.07 6.72
C LEU A 15 15.78 -14.91 7.73
N LEU A 16 16.51 -13.84 7.40
CA LEU A 16 16.53 -12.65 8.24
C LEU A 16 15.16 -11.96 8.14
N PRO A 17 14.33 -11.99 9.20
CA PRO A 17 13.12 -11.20 9.25
C PRO A 17 13.55 -9.73 9.35
N LEU A 18 13.50 -9.01 8.24
CA LEU A 18 13.54 -7.55 8.28
C LEU A 18 12.27 -7.12 9.00
N SER A 19 12.45 -6.68 10.23
CA SER A 19 11.38 -6.17 11.10
C SER A 19 10.73 -4.95 10.43
N LEU A 20 9.65 -5.17 9.70
CA LEU A 20 8.76 -4.12 9.15
C LEU A 20 7.88 -3.61 10.30
N SER A 21 8.47 -2.85 11.20
CA SER A 21 7.71 -2.14 12.24
C SER A 21 7.10 -0.89 11.64
N ALA A 22 5.81 -0.90 11.40
CA ALA A 22 4.87 0.23 11.28
C ALA A 22 3.83 0.11 10.14
N GLN A 23 3.74 -0.98 9.43
CA GLN A 23 2.64 -1.24 8.48
C GLN A 23 1.70 -2.27 9.08
N SER A 24 0.38 -2.10 8.89
CA SER A 24 -0.52 -3.20 9.21
C SER A 24 -0.18 -4.37 8.29
N GLU A 25 -0.22 -5.61 8.81
CA GLU A 25 0.05 -6.83 8.05
C GLU A 25 -0.80 -6.89 6.77
N MET A 26 -2.05 -6.44 6.86
CA MET A 26 -2.97 -6.35 5.73
C MET A 26 -2.46 -5.41 4.61
N GLU A 27 -1.84 -4.31 4.97
CA GLU A 27 -1.32 -3.36 3.99
C GLU A 27 -0.04 -3.87 3.34
N ALA A 28 0.84 -4.48 4.13
CA ALA A 28 2.03 -5.16 3.61
C ALA A 28 1.63 -6.28 2.64
N PHE A 29 0.59 -7.05 2.98
CA PHE A 29 0.03 -8.07 2.10
C PHE A 29 -0.52 -7.47 0.81
N ARG A 30 -1.31 -6.39 0.90
CA ARG A 30 -1.88 -5.70 -0.27
C ARG A 30 -0.81 -5.17 -1.22
N LEU A 31 0.24 -4.53 -0.69
CA LEU A 31 1.35 -4.00 -1.48
C LEU A 31 2.27 -5.11 -2.03
N GLY A 32 2.35 -6.23 -1.35
CA GLY A 32 3.20 -7.36 -1.72
C GLY A 32 2.55 -8.40 -2.63
N SER A 33 1.23 -8.38 -2.77
CA SER A 33 0.50 -9.36 -3.58
C SER A 33 0.54 -8.98 -5.06
N PRO A 34 0.73 -9.96 -5.96
CA PRO A 34 0.61 -9.72 -7.40
C PRO A 34 -0.83 -9.32 -7.75
N HIS A 35 -1.01 -8.25 -8.51
CA HIS A 35 -2.32 -7.67 -8.78
C HIS A 35 -2.93 -8.19 -10.09
N GLU A 36 -2.14 -8.28 -11.14
CA GLU A 36 -2.61 -8.69 -12.46
C GLU A 36 -1.52 -9.44 -13.22
N PRO A 37 -1.88 -10.30 -14.18
CA PRO A 37 -0.91 -10.96 -15.06
C PRO A 37 -0.37 -9.95 -16.08
N VAL A 38 0.58 -9.12 -15.66
CA VAL A 38 1.22 -8.10 -16.49
C VAL A 38 2.53 -8.64 -17.06
N GLY A 39 2.77 -8.36 -18.34
CA GLY A 39 3.95 -8.80 -19.07
C GLY A 39 3.72 -8.64 -20.57
N SER A 40 4.21 -9.59 -21.38
CA SER A 40 3.95 -9.55 -22.82
C SER A 40 2.45 -9.61 -23.16
N ALA A 41 2.06 -9.05 -24.30
CA ALA A 41 0.66 -9.11 -24.77
C ALA A 41 0.15 -10.56 -24.85
N ARG A 42 1.03 -11.51 -25.21
CA ARG A 42 0.72 -12.93 -25.23
C ARG A 42 0.47 -13.49 -23.82
N TYR A 43 1.28 -13.08 -22.85
CA TYR A 43 1.11 -13.47 -21.44
C TYR A 43 -0.23 -12.96 -20.89
N ALA A 44 -0.55 -11.70 -21.16
CA ALA A 44 -1.81 -11.10 -20.75
C ALA A 44 -3.03 -11.78 -21.42
N ALA A 45 -2.95 -12.08 -22.72
CA ALA A 45 -4.02 -12.77 -23.45
C ALA A 45 -4.31 -14.19 -22.91
N LEU A 46 -3.30 -14.85 -22.34
CA LEU A 46 -3.43 -16.16 -21.68
C LEU A 46 -3.71 -16.05 -20.17
N SER A 47 -4.01 -14.84 -19.67
CA SER A 47 -4.23 -14.59 -18.24
C SER A 47 -3.11 -15.15 -17.34
N GLY A 48 -1.86 -15.10 -17.82
CA GLY A 48 -0.69 -15.60 -17.13
C GLY A 48 -0.46 -17.12 -17.21
N ALA A 49 -1.23 -17.87 -17.98
CA ALA A 49 -1.10 -19.32 -18.09
C ALA A 49 0.06 -19.76 -19.01
N MET A 50 1.29 -19.36 -18.68
CA MET A 50 2.49 -19.55 -19.50
C MET A 50 3.49 -20.58 -18.94
N GLY A 51 3.18 -21.22 -17.82
CA GLY A 51 4.13 -22.12 -17.13
C GLY A 51 4.63 -23.28 -18.00
N ALA A 52 3.76 -23.89 -18.80
CA ALA A 52 4.09 -24.97 -19.72
C ALA A 52 4.25 -24.53 -21.19
N VAL A 53 3.75 -23.34 -21.53
CA VAL A 53 3.77 -22.84 -22.93
C VAL A 53 5.17 -22.43 -23.33
N GLY A 54 5.84 -21.63 -22.49
CA GLY A 54 7.22 -21.19 -22.74
C GLY A 54 7.40 -20.34 -24.00
N SER A 55 8.66 -20.23 -24.44
CA SER A 55 9.08 -19.52 -25.65
C SER A 55 8.76 -18.00 -25.66
N ASP A 56 8.47 -17.45 -24.50
CA ASP A 56 8.22 -16.03 -24.30
C ASP A 56 8.94 -15.56 -23.03
N VAL A 57 9.49 -14.36 -23.01
CA VAL A 57 10.21 -13.86 -21.82
C VAL A 57 9.30 -13.81 -20.62
N ALA A 58 8.05 -13.41 -20.77
CA ALA A 58 7.10 -13.36 -19.67
C ALA A 58 6.81 -14.74 -19.04
N SER A 59 7.16 -15.85 -19.70
CA SER A 59 7.06 -17.19 -19.12
C SER A 59 7.98 -17.40 -17.91
N LEU A 60 9.08 -16.65 -17.80
CA LEU A 60 10.03 -16.74 -16.68
C LEU A 60 9.36 -16.50 -15.33
N VAL A 61 8.29 -15.69 -15.28
CA VAL A 61 7.51 -15.41 -14.07
C VAL A 61 6.87 -16.69 -13.51
N ARG A 62 6.47 -17.59 -14.40
CA ARG A 62 5.80 -18.85 -14.04
C ARG A 62 6.73 -20.05 -14.08
N ASN A 63 7.65 -20.10 -15.03
CA ASN A 63 8.64 -21.16 -15.13
C ASN A 63 9.84 -20.67 -15.96
N PRO A 64 11.00 -20.38 -15.36
CA PRO A 64 12.16 -19.91 -16.10
C PRO A 64 12.72 -20.95 -17.11
N ALA A 65 12.42 -22.26 -16.95
CA ALA A 65 12.80 -23.26 -17.96
C ALA A 65 12.12 -23.00 -19.32
N GLY A 66 10.97 -22.31 -19.33
CA GLY A 66 10.23 -22.02 -20.56
C GLY A 66 10.99 -21.13 -21.55
N ILE A 67 12.00 -20.36 -21.13
CA ILE A 67 12.80 -19.55 -22.04
C ILE A 67 13.68 -20.37 -22.95
N SER A 68 14.08 -21.60 -22.56
CA SER A 68 14.89 -22.50 -23.37
C SER A 68 14.13 -23.05 -24.58
N LEU A 69 12.79 -22.96 -24.58
CA LEU A 69 11.95 -23.36 -25.71
C LEU A 69 11.99 -22.36 -26.89
N PHE A 70 12.63 -21.21 -26.72
CA PHE A 70 12.76 -20.23 -27.79
C PHE A 70 13.77 -20.67 -28.83
N ARG A 71 13.33 -20.87 -30.05
CA ARG A 71 14.15 -21.39 -31.16
C ARG A 71 14.69 -20.30 -32.11
N GLY A 72 14.40 -19.04 -31.82
CA GLY A 72 14.92 -17.90 -32.59
C GLY A 72 16.35 -17.49 -32.16
N ASN A 73 17.02 -16.71 -33.00
CA ASN A 73 18.35 -16.16 -32.64
C ASN A 73 18.21 -15.11 -31.55
N ASN A 74 17.43 -14.06 -31.82
CA ASN A 74 17.20 -12.97 -30.90
C ASN A 74 15.76 -12.45 -31.06
N ARG A 75 15.18 -11.98 -29.97
CA ARG A 75 13.88 -11.32 -29.96
C ARG A 75 13.98 -10.08 -29.07
N LEU A 76 13.52 -8.96 -29.59
CA LEU A 76 13.22 -7.76 -28.83
C LEU A 76 11.72 -7.59 -28.77
N SER A 77 11.16 -7.30 -27.63
CA SER A 77 9.72 -7.11 -27.43
C SER A 77 9.46 -5.84 -26.64
N LEU A 78 8.45 -5.11 -27.06
CA LEU A 78 7.91 -3.96 -26.34
C LEU A 78 6.40 -4.13 -26.29
N THR A 79 5.85 -4.13 -25.08
CA THR A 79 4.40 -4.21 -24.85
C THR A 79 3.93 -2.91 -24.24
N LEU A 80 2.97 -2.31 -24.92
CA LEU A 80 2.28 -1.09 -24.50
C LEU A 80 0.80 -1.44 -24.34
N GLY A 81 0.16 -0.83 -23.35
CA GLY A 81 -1.24 -1.07 -23.05
C GLY A 81 -2.05 0.21 -22.93
N GLY A 82 -3.35 0.05 -22.90
CA GLY A 82 -4.31 1.09 -22.53
C GLY A 82 -5.18 0.60 -21.39
N GLY A 83 -5.31 1.38 -20.34
CA GLY A 83 -6.20 1.10 -19.21
C GLY A 83 -7.34 2.12 -19.17
N PHE A 84 -8.53 1.65 -18.81
CA PHE A 84 -9.68 2.48 -18.53
C PHE A 84 -10.20 2.08 -17.16
N GLY A 85 -10.34 3.06 -16.27
CA GLY A 85 -10.84 2.83 -14.92
C GLY A 85 -11.99 3.78 -14.62
N ALA A 86 -13.03 3.27 -13.99
CA ALA A 86 -14.11 4.05 -13.40
C ALA A 86 -14.33 3.55 -11.97
N ASP A 87 -14.32 4.45 -11.01
CA ASP A 87 -14.58 4.12 -9.61
C ASP A 87 -15.99 4.59 -9.20
N ARG A 88 -16.67 3.77 -8.42
CA ARG A 88 -17.96 4.10 -7.84
C ARG A 88 -17.92 3.92 -6.33
N GLY A 89 -18.14 5.00 -5.60
CA GLY A 89 -18.34 4.98 -4.15
C GLY A 89 -19.82 4.95 -3.81
N VAL A 90 -20.22 4.12 -2.84
CA VAL A 90 -21.56 4.16 -2.26
C VAL A 90 -21.41 4.35 -0.76
N TRP A 91 -21.97 5.43 -0.24
CA TRP A 91 -21.90 5.77 1.17
C TRP A 91 -23.24 6.31 1.66
N TYR A 92 -23.81 5.69 2.70
CA TYR A 92 -25.16 6.00 3.22
C TYR A 92 -26.22 6.18 2.12
N GLY A 93 -26.22 5.30 1.12
CA GLY A 93 -27.18 5.34 0.01
C GLY A 93 -26.87 6.37 -1.08
N THR A 94 -25.92 7.28 -0.87
CA THR A 94 -25.45 8.20 -1.90
C THR A 94 -24.42 7.49 -2.77
N SER A 95 -24.61 7.55 -4.09
CA SER A 95 -23.68 6.98 -5.06
C SER A 95 -22.91 8.09 -5.75
N THR A 96 -21.60 8.03 -5.67
CA THR A 96 -20.69 8.93 -6.37
C THR A 96 -19.90 8.12 -7.39
N SER A 97 -19.89 8.57 -8.65
CA SER A 97 -19.08 7.94 -9.70
C SER A 97 -18.06 8.94 -10.21
N GLN A 98 -16.89 8.44 -10.57
CA GLN A 98 -15.89 9.21 -11.30
C GLN A 98 -15.91 8.83 -12.77
N ASP A 99 -15.63 9.81 -13.62
CA ASP A 99 -15.54 9.61 -15.05
C ASP A 99 -14.36 8.69 -15.39
N MET A 100 -14.59 7.88 -16.43
CA MET A 100 -13.60 6.97 -16.98
C MET A 100 -12.42 7.76 -17.52
N LYS A 101 -11.23 7.52 -16.96
CA LYS A 101 -9.97 8.09 -17.44
C LYS A 101 -9.19 7.03 -18.21
N GLY A 102 -8.86 7.35 -19.46
CA GLY A 102 -7.95 6.53 -20.26
C GLY A 102 -6.50 6.82 -19.90
N LYS A 103 -5.69 5.78 -19.83
CA LYS A 103 -4.26 5.87 -19.52
C LYS A 103 -3.44 5.05 -20.49
N PHE A 104 -2.31 5.60 -20.90
CA PHE A 104 -1.29 4.86 -21.63
C PHE A 104 -0.40 4.12 -20.64
N LEU A 105 -0.12 2.85 -20.91
CA LEU A 105 0.57 1.97 -19.99
C LEU A 105 1.79 1.37 -20.66
N PHE A 106 2.94 1.45 -19.98
CA PHE A 106 4.10 0.63 -20.28
C PHE A 106 3.94 -0.69 -19.52
N GLU A 107 3.95 -1.81 -20.25
CA GLU A 107 3.75 -3.14 -19.66
C GLU A 107 5.07 -3.90 -19.55
N GLU A 108 5.82 -4.01 -20.65
CA GLU A 108 7.05 -4.79 -20.69
C GLU A 108 7.98 -4.31 -21.81
N PHE A 109 9.26 -4.30 -21.50
CA PHE A 109 10.34 -4.32 -22.47
C PHE A 109 11.18 -5.55 -22.21
N SER A 110 11.44 -6.37 -23.23
CA SER A 110 12.21 -7.58 -23.04
C SER A 110 13.11 -7.91 -24.21
N TYR A 111 14.20 -8.59 -23.88
CA TYR A 111 15.14 -9.16 -24.83
C TYR A 111 15.36 -10.63 -24.52
N GLN A 112 15.37 -11.45 -25.55
CA GLN A 112 15.63 -12.88 -25.46
C GLN A 112 16.61 -13.30 -26.55
N ALA A 113 17.67 -13.97 -26.14
CA ALA A 113 18.61 -14.64 -27.02
C ALA A 113 18.40 -16.15 -26.93
N GLY A 114 18.08 -16.78 -28.03
CA GLY A 114 17.98 -18.20 -28.15
C GLY A 114 19.26 -18.83 -28.67
N THR A 115 19.40 -20.11 -28.50
CA THR A 115 20.49 -20.89 -29.12
C THR A 115 20.03 -21.46 -30.46
N ASN A 116 20.78 -21.15 -31.49
CA ASN A 116 20.71 -21.96 -32.69
C ASN A 116 21.52 -23.23 -32.39
N ARG A 117 20.85 -24.39 -32.33
CA ARG A 117 21.43 -25.70 -32.00
C ARG A 117 22.72 -26.03 -32.73
N ALA A 118 22.90 -25.46 -33.92
CA ALA A 118 24.07 -25.76 -34.75
C ALA A 118 25.36 -25.05 -34.33
N SER A 119 25.31 -23.96 -33.54
CA SER A 119 26.51 -23.12 -33.36
C SER A 119 26.81 -22.62 -31.93
N ARG A 120 25.87 -22.66 -30.98
CA ARG A 120 26.05 -21.97 -29.69
C ARG A 120 25.74 -22.75 -28.41
N GLY A 121 25.38 -24.04 -28.51
CA GLY A 121 25.06 -24.86 -27.32
C GLY A 121 23.64 -24.58 -26.76
N PRO A 122 23.27 -25.30 -25.69
CA PRO A 122 21.90 -25.42 -25.20
C PRO A 122 21.46 -24.30 -24.23
N VAL A 123 22.07 -23.11 -24.25
CA VAL A 123 21.77 -22.04 -23.28
C VAL A 123 21.01 -20.89 -23.92
N SER A 124 19.90 -20.51 -23.35
CA SER A 124 19.12 -19.31 -23.69
C SER A 124 19.21 -18.27 -22.59
N PHE A 125 19.20 -17.00 -22.96
CA PHE A 125 19.24 -15.87 -22.05
C PHE A 125 17.99 -15.01 -22.25
N ALA A 126 17.45 -14.47 -21.17
CA ALA A 126 16.39 -13.48 -21.24
C ALA A 126 16.61 -12.37 -20.21
N PHE A 127 16.20 -11.17 -20.61
CA PHE A 127 16.13 -9.99 -19.76
C PHE A 127 14.78 -9.31 -19.96
N SER A 128 14.16 -8.83 -18.88
CA SER A 128 12.96 -8.01 -19.00
C SER A 128 12.89 -6.90 -17.95
N ILE A 129 12.21 -5.84 -18.32
CA ILE A 129 11.70 -4.81 -17.44
C ILE A 129 10.20 -4.83 -17.60
N ARG A 130 9.47 -5.14 -16.55
CA ARG A 130 8.01 -5.23 -16.60
C ARG A 130 7.37 -4.52 -15.42
N ASN A 131 6.17 -4.03 -15.66
CA ASN A 131 5.33 -3.52 -14.60
C ASN A 131 4.63 -4.72 -13.91
N ALA A 132 5.03 -5.04 -12.68
CA ALA A 132 4.50 -6.19 -11.94
C ALA A 132 3.24 -5.85 -11.13
N GLY A 133 2.95 -4.57 -10.95
CA GLY A 133 1.75 -4.11 -10.26
C GLY A 133 1.59 -2.61 -10.35
N ARG A 134 0.34 -2.16 -10.33
CA ARG A 134 -0.02 -0.75 -10.37
C ARG A 134 -0.92 -0.39 -9.21
N PHE A 135 -0.68 0.79 -8.70
CA PHE A 135 -1.53 1.45 -7.74
C PHE A 135 -2.05 2.72 -8.41
N ASP A 136 -3.26 2.68 -8.89
CA ASP A 136 -3.85 3.79 -9.62
C ASP A 136 -5.34 3.80 -9.39
N ARG A 137 -5.70 4.31 -8.23
CA ARG A 137 -7.07 4.37 -7.76
C ARG A 137 -7.41 5.78 -7.34
N GLU A 138 -8.56 6.25 -7.75
CA GLU A 138 -9.15 7.49 -7.28
C GLU A 138 -10.58 7.20 -6.84
N LEU A 139 -10.84 7.27 -5.54
CA LEU A 139 -12.16 7.07 -4.96
C LEU A 139 -12.68 8.40 -4.47
N HIS A 140 -13.88 8.75 -4.88
CA HIS A 140 -14.66 9.85 -4.30
C HIS A 140 -15.96 9.29 -3.74
N ALA A 141 -16.23 9.56 -2.47
CA ALA A 141 -17.47 9.20 -1.81
C ALA A 141 -18.00 10.40 -1.06
N SER A 142 -19.25 10.74 -1.31
CA SER A 142 -20.01 11.78 -0.60
C SER A 142 -21.23 11.16 0.05
N ALA A 143 -21.61 11.67 1.22
CA ALA A 143 -22.79 11.21 1.91
C ALA A 143 -23.52 12.36 2.59
N VAL A 144 -24.85 12.31 2.55
CA VAL A 144 -25.71 13.00 3.51
C VAL A 144 -25.80 12.10 4.75
N LEU A 145 -25.42 12.63 5.89
CA LEU A 145 -25.26 11.83 7.09
C LEU A 145 -26.55 11.77 7.92
N PRO A 146 -26.84 10.63 8.55
CA PRO A 146 -28.03 10.49 9.36
C PRO A 146 -27.91 11.33 10.63
N GLN A 147 -28.96 12.09 10.93
CA GLN A 147 -29.09 12.88 12.17
C GLN A 147 -29.67 12.00 13.28
N SER A 148 -28.98 10.92 13.62
CA SER A 148 -29.46 9.94 14.62
C SER A 148 -28.41 9.75 15.72
N ALA A 149 -28.88 9.37 16.91
CA ALA A 149 -28.03 9.12 18.07
C ALA A 149 -26.99 8.00 17.87
N ASN A 150 -27.17 7.16 16.87
CA ASN A 150 -26.25 6.05 16.55
C ASN A 150 -25.14 6.47 15.58
N PHE A 151 -25.16 7.70 15.07
CA PHE A 151 -24.11 8.23 14.23
C PHE A 151 -23.06 8.95 15.09
N SER A 152 -21.80 8.79 14.72
CA SER A 152 -20.69 9.48 15.37
C SER A 152 -19.84 10.18 14.31
N SER A 153 -19.50 11.45 14.56
CA SER A 153 -18.56 12.20 13.74
C SER A 153 -17.14 11.72 13.92
N LEU A 154 -16.23 12.13 13.04
CA LEU A 154 -14.80 11.86 13.23
C LEU A 154 -14.27 12.47 14.53
N ALA A 155 -14.84 13.60 14.97
CA ALA A 155 -14.50 14.22 16.24
C ALA A 155 -14.91 13.34 17.43
N ASP A 156 -16.12 12.75 17.42
CA ASP A 156 -16.56 11.82 18.44
C ASP A 156 -15.70 10.57 18.47
N PHE A 157 -15.40 10.01 17.30
CA PHE A 157 -14.49 8.86 17.18
C PHE A 157 -13.10 9.18 17.73
N SER A 158 -12.55 10.37 17.43
CA SER A 158 -11.26 10.82 17.95
C SER A 158 -11.29 10.96 19.47
N ALA A 159 -12.34 11.52 20.05
CA ALA A 159 -12.53 11.66 21.49
C ALA A 159 -12.59 10.28 22.18
N ALA A 160 -13.43 9.38 21.64
CA ALA A 160 -13.56 8.01 22.16
C ALA A 160 -12.23 7.25 22.13
N ARG A 161 -11.49 7.34 21.00
CA ARG A 161 -10.18 6.71 20.86
C ARG A 161 -9.15 7.28 21.82
N THR A 162 -9.20 8.59 22.09
CA THR A 162 -8.32 9.25 23.08
C THR A 162 -8.61 8.74 24.48
N ASN A 163 -9.89 8.64 24.84
CA ASN A 163 -10.31 8.14 26.14
C ASN A 163 -9.93 6.67 26.33
N ASN A 164 -10.12 5.83 25.30
CA ASN A 164 -9.73 4.43 25.37
C ASN A 164 -8.22 4.27 25.53
N ALA A 165 -7.42 5.00 24.73
CA ALA A 165 -5.97 4.95 24.83
C ALA A 165 -5.48 5.41 26.24
N ARG A 166 -6.13 6.43 26.79
CA ARG A 166 -5.87 6.88 28.15
C ARG A 166 -6.22 5.82 29.17
N TYR A 167 -7.40 5.19 29.06
CA TYR A 167 -7.86 4.13 29.96
C TYR A 167 -6.93 2.92 29.90
N ASP A 168 -6.56 2.45 28.74
CA ASP A 168 -5.66 1.31 28.55
C ASP A 168 -4.28 1.53 29.20
N ASN A 169 -3.83 2.78 29.26
CA ASN A 169 -2.55 3.17 29.83
C ASN A 169 -2.61 3.70 31.27
N GLN A 170 -3.79 3.78 31.89
CA GLN A 170 -3.99 4.28 33.25
C GLN A 170 -3.28 3.47 34.37
N ARG A 171 -2.66 2.34 34.06
CA ARG A 171 -1.88 1.55 35.03
C ARG A 171 -0.66 2.30 35.61
N SER A 172 -0.32 3.47 35.05
CA SER A 172 0.75 4.32 35.55
C SER A 172 0.34 5.79 35.58
N SER A 173 0.32 6.40 36.74
CA SER A 173 0.06 7.84 36.91
C SER A 173 1.00 8.74 36.11
N SER A 174 2.17 8.23 35.72
CA SER A 174 3.14 8.95 34.89
C SER A 174 2.69 9.09 33.43
N VAL A 175 1.80 8.22 32.95
CA VAL A 175 1.28 8.26 31.56
C VAL A 175 0.11 9.23 31.42
N ASP A 176 -0.68 9.43 32.48
CA ASP A 176 -1.86 10.30 32.46
C ASP A 176 -1.53 11.75 32.05
N ARG A 177 -0.37 12.27 32.47
CA ARG A 177 0.12 13.59 32.09
C ARG A 177 0.25 13.80 30.56
N TYR A 178 0.47 12.73 29.81
CA TYR A 178 0.60 12.82 28.35
C TYR A 178 -0.74 13.09 27.66
N PHE A 179 -1.85 12.82 28.35
CA PHE A 179 -3.19 13.10 27.87
C PHE A 179 -3.72 14.47 28.37
N GLU A 180 -2.92 15.25 29.09
CA GLU A 180 -3.29 16.62 29.41
C GLU A 180 -3.24 17.50 28.16
N LYS A 181 -4.15 18.47 28.08
CA LYS A 181 -4.24 19.40 26.94
C LYS A 181 -2.94 20.13 26.66
N SER A 182 -2.22 20.48 27.72
CA SER A 182 -0.91 21.14 27.66
C SER A 182 0.16 20.33 26.94
N TYR A 183 0.07 19.00 27.00
CA TYR A 183 1.02 18.10 26.36
C TYR A 183 0.52 17.58 25.00
N ILE A 184 -0.74 17.11 24.92
CA ILE A 184 -1.28 16.46 23.71
C ILE A 184 -1.31 17.41 22.51
N THR A 185 -1.38 18.72 22.72
CA THR A 185 -1.34 19.73 21.65
C THR A 185 0.07 20.11 21.21
N THR A 186 1.10 19.51 21.79
CA THR A 186 2.49 19.80 21.43
C THR A 186 3.02 18.85 20.36
N THR A 187 4.05 19.28 19.63
CA THR A 187 4.76 18.43 18.67
C THR A 187 5.49 17.26 19.34
N ALA A 188 5.83 17.39 20.65
CA ALA A 188 6.43 16.31 21.41
C ALA A 188 5.50 15.10 21.59
N ALA A 189 4.18 15.31 21.57
CA ALA A 189 3.20 14.25 21.68
C ALA A 189 3.31 13.21 20.55
N PHE A 190 3.74 13.61 19.34
CA PHE A 190 3.93 12.69 18.21
C PHE A 190 5.09 11.69 18.40
N LYS A 191 5.98 11.94 19.36
CA LYS A 191 7.06 11.01 19.71
C LYS A 191 6.64 9.99 20.78
N ASN A 192 5.41 10.12 21.29
CA ASN A 192 4.89 9.28 22.34
C ASN A 192 3.98 8.19 21.78
N ASP A 193 4.36 6.94 21.97
CA ASP A 193 3.63 5.78 21.42
C ASP A 193 2.30 5.49 22.15
N TYR A 194 2.10 6.04 23.34
CA TYR A 194 0.85 5.88 24.10
C TYR A 194 -0.30 6.70 23.55
N ILE A 195 -0.02 7.76 22.76
CA ILE A 195 -1.03 8.68 22.26
C ILE A 195 -1.31 8.39 20.78
N PRO A 196 -2.55 8.04 20.40
CA PRO A 196 -2.90 7.94 19.00
C PRO A 196 -2.69 9.27 18.27
N TRP A 197 -2.06 9.23 17.11
CA TRP A 197 -1.78 10.45 16.31
C TRP A 197 -3.06 11.25 15.98
N MET A 198 -4.19 10.57 15.79
CA MET A 198 -5.49 11.22 15.56
C MET A 198 -5.95 12.02 16.76
N SER A 199 -5.62 11.58 17.98
CA SER A 199 -5.91 12.31 19.22
C SER A 199 -5.13 13.63 19.28
N ILE A 200 -3.86 13.58 18.86
CA ILE A 200 -2.99 14.77 18.83
C ILE A 200 -3.51 15.77 17.79
N LEU A 201 -3.84 15.30 16.61
CA LEU A 201 -4.40 16.15 15.54
C LEU A 201 -5.75 16.72 15.94
N GLY A 202 -6.65 15.90 16.50
CA GLY A 202 -7.97 16.32 16.95
C GLY A 202 -7.92 17.37 18.06
N ALA A 203 -7.06 17.20 19.03
CA ALA A 203 -6.86 18.18 20.09
C ALA A 203 -6.19 19.47 19.57
N GLY A 204 -5.20 19.34 18.69
CA GLY A 204 -4.51 20.48 18.06
C GLY A 204 -5.40 21.30 17.13
N ALA A 205 -6.29 20.65 16.38
CA ALA A 205 -7.26 21.29 15.49
C ALA A 205 -8.51 21.81 16.25
N GLY A 206 -8.68 21.44 17.51
CA GLY A 206 -9.85 21.84 18.30
C GLY A 206 -11.11 21.02 18.04
N TRP A 207 -11.00 19.83 17.45
CA TRP A 207 -12.15 18.93 17.23
C TRP A 207 -12.60 18.28 18.53
N ILE A 208 -11.63 18.02 19.42
CA ILE A 208 -11.86 17.45 20.74
C ILE A 208 -11.29 18.34 21.82
N ASP A 209 -11.96 18.35 22.95
CA ASP A 209 -11.50 19.06 24.14
C ASP A 209 -11.66 18.18 25.37
N ILE A 210 -10.86 18.45 26.42
CA ILE A 210 -10.89 17.69 27.67
C ILE A 210 -11.89 18.34 28.62
N ASP A 211 -12.73 17.53 29.22
CA ASP A 211 -13.56 17.92 30.33
C ASP A 211 -12.74 17.90 31.65
N ASN A 212 -12.51 19.04 32.23
CA ASN A 212 -11.70 19.17 33.44
C ASN A 212 -12.28 18.42 34.66
N GLY A 213 -13.61 18.27 34.70
CA GLY A 213 -14.28 17.56 35.80
C GLY A 213 -14.14 16.05 35.67
N SER A 214 -14.44 15.48 34.50
CA SER A 214 -14.35 14.05 34.22
C SER A 214 -13.00 13.62 33.72
N ARG A 215 -12.13 14.53 33.32
CA ARG A 215 -10.87 14.29 32.61
C ARG A 215 -11.04 13.47 31.34
N SER A 216 -12.23 13.47 30.76
CA SER A 216 -12.54 12.76 29.52
C SER A 216 -12.50 13.71 28.34
N TYR A 217 -12.07 13.20 27.19
CA TYR A 217 -12.15 13.93 25.92
C TYR A 217 -13.56 13.82 25.35
N ARG A 218 -14.03 14.89 24.72
CA ARG A 218 -15.31 14.97 24.04
C ARG A 218 -15.21 15.79 22.75
N SER A 219 -16.15 15.57 21.84
CA SER A 219 -16.25 16.35 20.61
C SER A 219 -16.62 17.79 20.90
N ALA A 220 -15.91 18.74 20.30
CA ALA A 220 -16.19 20.17 20.45
C ALA A 220 -17.49 20.60 19.72
N TYR A 221 -18.02 19.75 18.83
CA TYR A 221 -19.23 20.05 18.05
C TYR A 221 -20.52 19.69 18.79
N MET A 222 -20.46 18.77 19.73
CA MET A 222 -21.63 18.24 20.44
C MET A 222 -21.98 19.03 21.69
N TYR A 223 -21.14 19.96 22.15
CA TYR A 223 -21.32 20.65 23.41
C TYR A 223 -21.37 22.16 23.24
N SER A 224 -22.29 22.79 23.97
CA SER A 224 -22.48 24.25 23.99
C SER A 224 -21.59 24.98 25.02
N THR A 225 -20.95 24.22 25.90
CA THR A 225 -20.07 24.74 26.96
C THR A 225 -18.71 24.09 26.93
N ALA A 226 -17.68 24.91 27.12
CA ALA A 226 -16.32 24.41 27.31
C ALA A 226 -16.22 23.60 28.61
N PRO A 227 -15.19 22.73 28.75
CA PRO A 227 -14.98 21.95 29.95
C PRO A 227 -14.79 22.73 31.25
N ASP A 228 -14.36 23.99 31.15
CA ASP A 228 -14.20 24.93 32.27
C ASP A 228 -15.54 25.63 32.66
N GLY A 229 -16.66 25.23 32.04
CA GLY A 229 -17.97 25.79 32.31
C GLY A 229 -18.28 27.07 31.54
N THR A 230 -17.34 27.62 30.78
CA THR A 230 -17.62 28.80 29.93
C THR A 230 -18.48 28.40 28.73
N PRO A 231 -19.53 29.16 28.39
CA PRO A 231 -20.31 28.92 27.19
C PRO A 231 -19.44 29.07 25.93
N TYR A 232 -19.56 28.11 25.01
CA TYR A 232 -19.03 28.36 23.67
C TYR A 232 -19.80 29.52 23.02
N PRO A 233 -19.14 30.29 22.13
CA PRO A 233 -19.79 31.41 21.45
C PRO A 233 -20.99 31.00 20.59
N GLN A 234 -21.12 29.74 20.30
CA GLN A 234 -22.17 29.12 19.49
C GLN A 234 -22.91 28.05 20.31
N PRO A 235 -24.22 27.89 20.14
CA PRO A 235 -24.91 26.72 20.67
C PRO A 235 -24.33 25.44 20.08
N SER A 236 -24.58 24.30 20.72
CA SER A 236 -24.14 22.99 20.24
C SER A 236 -24.41 22.84 18.74
N ILE A 237 -23.36 22.57 17.97
CA ILE A 237 -23.40 22.49 16.52
C ILE A 237 -24.13 21.22 16.09
N GLY A 238 -23.93 20.12 16.84
CA GLY A 238 -24.56 18.83 16.61
C GLY A 238 -23.76 17.92 15.69
N LEU A 239 -24.46 16.97 15.07
CA LEU A 239 -23.89 16.03 14.12
C LEU A 239 -23.59 16.69 12.78
N PRO A 240 -22.63 16.16 12.00
CA PRO A 240 -22.39 16.67 10.67
C PRO A 240 -23.55 16.36 9.72
N ASP A 241 -23.86 17.29 8.82
CA ASP A 241 -24.90 17.12 7.81
C ASP A 241 -24.39 16.30 6.61
N ASN A 242 -23.15 16.54 6.21
CA ASN A 242 -22.52 15.89 5.05
C ASN A 242 -21.09 15.48 5.35
N ALA A 243 -20.63 14.45 4.65
CA ALA A 243 -19.22 14.10 4.62
C ALA A 243 -18.76 13.76 3.20
N ASP A 244 -17.50 14.10 2.94
CA ASP A 244 -16.80 13.82 1.70
C ASP A 244 -15.48 13.11 1.98
N LEU A 245 -15.18 12.07 1.17
CA LEU A 245 -13.93 11.36 1.19
C LEU A 245 -13.36 11.31 -0.22
N VAL A 246 -12.16 11.80 -0.39
CA VAL A 246 -11.35 11.60 -1.60
C VAL A 246 -10.12 10.79 -1.24
N LEU A 247 -9.91 9.69 -1.93
CA LEU A 247 -8.72 8.84 -1.78
C LEU A 247 -8.06 8.72 -3.14
N ARG A 248 -6.77 9.00 -3.20
CA ARG A 248 -5.93 8.82 -4.38
C ARG A 248 -4.76 7.91 -4.04
N GLU A 249 -4.60 6.89 -4.85
CA GLU A 249 -3.46 5.98 -4.80
C GLU A 249 -2.71 6.05 -6.12
N LYS A 250 -1.39 6.12 -6.05
CA LYS A 250 -0.49 6.13 -7.21
C LYS A 250 0.72 5.28 -6.93
N GLY A 251 1.30 4.75 -7.97
CA GLY A 251 2.54 4.01 -7.85
C GLY A 251 2.58 2.76 -8.71
N ASN A 252 3.69 2.07 -8.63
CA ASN A 252 3.91 0.85 -9.38
C ASN A 252 4.92 -0.06 -8.70
N ILE A 253 4.89 -1.31 -9.09
CA ILE A 253 5.95 -2.29 -8.84
C ILE A 253 6.59 -2.60 -10.18
N THR A 254 7.89 -2.34 -10.29
CA THR A 254 8.66 -2.67 -11.48
C THR A 254 9.61 -3.82 -11.16
N ASP A 255 9.52 -4.87 -11.97
CA ASP A 255 10.43 -6.00 -11.90
C ASP A 255 11.47 -5.93 -13.01
N TYR A 256 12.70 -6.20 -12.66
CA TYR A 256 13.85 -6.38 -13.53
C TYR A 256 14.26 -7.83 -13.46
N ASP A 257 14.05 -8.56 -14.55
CA ASP A 257 14.26 -10.00 -14.59
C ASP A 257 15.48 -10.34 -15.45
N ILE A 258 16.29 -11.24 -14.97
CA ILE A 258 17.38 -11.87 -15.71
C ILE A 258 17.19 -13.38 -15.59
N ALA A 259 17.18 -14.08 -16.70
CA ALA A 259 16.99 -15.53 -16.68
C ALA A 259 17.90 -16.27 -17.66
N LEU A 260 18.25 -17.48 -17.25
CA LEU A 260 19.01 -18.45 -18.03
C LEU A 260 18.15 -19.71 -18.18
N GLY A 261 18.04 -20.20 -19.40
CA GLY A 261 17.42 -21.48 -19.72
C GLY A 261 18.43 -22.42 -20.32
N PHE A 262 18.38 -23.68 -19.93
CA PHE A 262 19.25 -24.75 -20.38
C PHE A 262 18.43 -25.93 -20.92
N GLU A 263 18.74 -26.37 -22.11
CA GLU A 263 18.17 -27.57 -22.73
C GLU A 263 19.14 -28.73 -22.56
N ALA A 264 18.81 -29.69 -21.68
CA ALA A 264 19.61 -30.87 -21.48
C ALA A 264 19.47 -31.88 -22.63
N ASN A 265 18.23 -32.02 -23.12
CA ASN A 265 17.88 -32.79 -24.31
C ASN A 265 16.52 -32.29 -24.81
N ASP A 266 15.99 -32.88 -25.89
CA ASP A 266 14.73 -32.46 -26.50
C ASP A 266 13.52 -32.48 -25.55
N ALA A 267 13.56 -33.33 -24.54
CA ALA A 267 12.49 -33.53 -23.58
C ALA A 267 12.69 -32.80 -22.24
N LEU A 268 13.91 -32.40 -21.90
CA LEU A 268 14.22 -31.92 -20.54
C LEU A 268 14.91 -30.55 -20.56
N HIS A 269 14.28 -29.59 -19.89
CA HIS A 269 14.70 -28.20 -19.81
C HIS A 269 14.79 -27.73 -18.37
N PHE A 270 15.78 -26.91 -18.08
CA PHE A 270 16.00 -26.27 -16.79
C PHE A 270 16.04 -24.75 -16.98
N GLY A 271 15.75 -24.03 -15.91
CA GLY A 271 15.85 -22.60 -15.92
C GLY A 271 16.12 -22.03 -14.53
N ALA A 272 16.79 -20.89 -14.51
CA ALA A 272 16.97 -20.08 -13.32
C ALA A 272 16.69 -18.63 -13.67
N ALA A 273 16.02 -17.92 -12.77
CA ALA A 273 15.72 -16.50 -12.92
C ALA A 273 16.06 -15.75 -11.63
N LEU A 274 16.57 -14.54 -11.80
CA LEU A 274 16.74 -13.54 -10.76
C LEU A 274 15.78 -12.39 -11.09
N THR A 275 14.90 -12.05 -10.16
CA THR A 275 14.01 -10.90 -10.24
C THR A 275 14.41 -9.90 -9.18
N LEU A 276 14.65 -8.66 -9.58
CA LEU A 276 14.81 -7.51 -8.71
C LEU A 276 13.56 -6.64 -8.82
N SER A 277 12.94 -6.32 -7.69
CA SER A 277 11.67 -5.56 -7.66
C SER A 277 11.89 -4.20 -7.02
N SER A 278 11.37 -3.15 -7.63
CA SER A 278 11.25 -1.80 -7.06
C SER A 278 9.79 -1.48 -6.82
N LEU A 279 9.46 -1.06 -5.61
CA LEU A 279 8.13 -0.60 -5.21
C LEU A 279 8.17 0.90 -4.99
N ASP A 280 7.23 1.60 -5.59
CA ASP A 280 6.92 3.00 -5.33
C ASP A 280 5.42 3.17 -5.17
N TYR A 281 4.98 3.71 -4.04
CA TYR A 281 3.57 3.83 -3.68
C TYR A 281 3.32 5.11 -2.92
N GLU A 282 2.32 5.86 -3.37
CA GLU A 282 1.82 7.06 -2.70
C GLU A 282 0.32 6.97 -2.51
N MET A 283 -0.15 7.33 -1.34
CA MET A 283 -1.56 7.51 -1.01
C MET A 283 -1.78 8.91 -0.47
N ALA A 284 -2.81 9.58 -0.95
CA ALA A 284 -3.34 10.81 -0.38
C ALA A 284 -4.83 10.65 -0.10
N SER A 285 -5.27 10.97 1.11
CA SER A 285 -6.68 11.01 1.44
C SER A 285 -7.07 12.36 2.01
N TYR A 286 -8.24 12.82 1.64
CA TYR A 286 -8.88 14.01 2.15
C TYR A 286 -10.27 13.63 2.64
N TYR A 287 -10.52 13.88 3.92
CA TYR A 287 -11.79 13.64 4.56
C TYR A 287 -12.35 14.98 5.08
N HIS A 288 -13.60 15.23 4.85
CA HIS A 288 -14.28 16.46 5.23
C HIS A 288 -15.64 16.14 5.82
N GLU A 289 -15.98 16.74 6.94
CA GLU A 289 -17.34 16.79 7.50
C GLU A 289 -17.81 18.22 7.57
N ALA A 290 -19.00 18.47 7.05
CA ALA A 290 -19.68 19.77 7.13
C ALA A 290 -20.79 19.72 8.18
N PHE A 291 -20.81 20.74 9.03
CA PHE A 291 -21.77 20.90 10.12
C PHE A 291 -22.59 22.17 9.91
N ARG A 292 -23.64 22.32 10.69
CA ARG A 292 -24.45 23.53 10.68
C ARG A 292 -23.63 24.80 10.96
N GLY A 293 -24.08 25.92 10.43
CA GLY A 293 -23.48 27.23 10.71
C GLY A 293 -22.09 27.41 10.11
N ASN A 294 -21.84 26.81 8.95
CA ASN A 294 -20.56 26.89 8.24
C ASN A 294 -19.36 26.34 9.03
N ASN A 295 -19.62 25.42 9.95
CA ASN A 295 -18.58 24.68 10.68
C ASN A 295 -18.19 23.46 9.89
N TYR A 296 -16.92 23.07 9.98
CA TYR A 296 -16.40 21.88 9.29
C TYR A 296 -15.16 21.33 10.01
N LEU A 297 -14.87 20.10 9.76
CA LEU A 297 -13.56 19.51 10.05
C LEU A 297 -12.97 18.89 8.80
N THR A 298 -11.66 18.88 8.74
CA THR A 298 -10.92 18.26 7.64
C THR A 298 -9.75 17.43 8.18
N LEU A 299 -9.57 16.28 7.58
CA LEU A 299 -8.41 15.42 7.83
C LEU A 299 -7.74 15.09 6.51
N GLN A 300 -6.47 15.43 6.39
CA GLN A 300 -5.65 15.04 5.25
C GLN A 300 -4.57 14.06 5.71
N ASN A 301 -4.43 12.96 4.98
CA ASN A 301 -3.37 12.00 5.20
C ASN A 301 -2.61 11.79 3.91
N THR A 302 -1.30 11.71 4.01
CA THR A 302 -0.43 11.26 2.94
C THR A 302 0.44 10.13 3.44
N LYS A 303 0.70 9.17 2.58
CA LYS A 303 1.58 8.05 2.86
C LYS A 303 2.40 7.75 1.63
N SER A 304 3.69 7.57 1.81
CA SER A 304 4.60 7.08 0.79
C SER A 304 5.29 5.82 1.27
N VAL A 305 5.42 4.85 0.39
CA VAL A 305 6.14 3.61 0.63
C VAL A 305 7.06 3.38 -0.55
N SER A 306 8.34 3.30 -0.30
CA SER A 306 9.33 2.90 -1.29
C SER A 306 10.05 1.65 -0.81
N GLY A 307 10.32 0.74 -1.74
CA GLY A 307 10.93 -0.53 -1.37
C GLY A 307 11.72 -1.13 -2.50
N PHE A 308 12.62 -2.02 -2.12
CA PHE A 308 13.39 -2.84 -3.03
C PHE A 308 13.38 -4.28 -2.56
N GLY A 309 13.34 -5.21 -3.51
CA GLY A 309 13.32 -6.63 -3.19
C GLY A 309 13.99 -7.47 -4.26
N GLY A 310 14.16 -8.74 -3.94
CA GLY A 310 14.69 -9.70 -4.89
C GLY A 310 14.18 -11.11 -4.63
N SER A 311 14.08 -11.88 -5.68
CA SER A 311 13.75 -13.30 -5.62
C SER A 311 14.54 -14.10 -6.66
N VAL A 312 14.74 -15.37 -6.36
CA VAL A 312 15.36 -16.32 -7.28
C VAL A 312 14.35 -17.42 -7.57
N GLY A 313 14.15 -17.74 -8.84
CA GLY A 313 13.29 -18.83 -9.28
C GLY A 313 14.08 -19.92 -10.00
N PHE A 314 13.69 -21.17 -9.79
CA PHE A 314 14.19 -22.31 -10.52
C PHE A 314 13.03 -23.02 -11.20
N GLY A 315 13.24 -23.45 -12.43
CA GLY A 315 12.24 -24.13 -13.23
C GLY A 315 12.77 -25.41 -13.85
N LEU A 316 11.86 -26.35 -14.00
CA LEU A 316 12.05 -27.57 -14.75
C LEU A 316 10.84 -27.74 -15.69
N LEU A 317 11.11 -28.14 -16.90
CA LEU A 317 10.09 -28.52 -17.87
C LEU A 317 10.49 -29.85 -18.49
N TYR A 318 9.58 -30.82 -18.48
CA TYR A 318 9.76 -32.16 -19.01
C TYR A 318 8.64 -32.48 -20.00
N GLU A 319 9.03 -32.83 -21.22
CA GLU A 319 8.11 -33.22 -22.32
C GLU A 319 8.33 -34.71 -22.67
N PRO A 320 7.71 -35.65 -21.92
CA PRO A 320 7.90 -37.10 -22.13
C PRO A 320 7.39 -37.59 -23.46
N VAL A 321 6.35 -36.97 -23.97
CA VAL A 321 5.75 -37.24 -25.31
C VAL A 321 5.30 -35.93 -25.93
N GLU A 322 5.24 -35.87 -27.23
CA GLU A 322 4.83 -34.66 -27.92
C GLU A 322 3.43 -34.19 -27.44
N GLY A 323 3.36 -32.90 -27.04
CA GLY A 323 2.13 -32.28 -26.58
C GLY A 323 1.82 -32.43 -25.10
N LEU A 324 2.59 -33.23 -24.33
CA LEU A 324 2.46 -33.33 -22.87
C LEU A 324 3.67 -32.69 -22.18
N ARG A 325 3.46 -31.57 -21.46
CA ARG A 325 4.49 -30.87 -20.71
C ARG A 325 4.21 -30.89 -19.22
N LEU A 326 5.14 -31.42 -18.46
CA LEU A 326 5.13 -31.38 -17.01
C LEU A 326 6.07 -30.28 -16.56
N VAL A 327 5.62 -29.44 -15.62
CA VAL A 327 6.41 -28.33 -15.13
C VAL A 327 6.51 -28.34 -13.62
N LEU A 328 7.69 -27.99 -13.14
CA LEU A 328 7.96 -27.75 -11.73
C LEU A 328 8.65 -26.41 -11.61
N GLN A 329 8.15 -25.57 -10.72
CA GLN A 329 8.77 -24.29 -10.35
C GLN A 329 8.95 -24.21 -8.85
N VAL A 330 10.11 -23.73 -8.45
CA VAL A 330 10.41 -23.39 -7.05
C VAL A 330 10.89 -21.96 -6.99
N THR A 331 10.13 -21.13 -6.30
CA THR A 331 10.49 -19.74 -6.04
C THR A 331 10.43 -19.52 -4.53
N PRO A 332 11.57 -19.41 -3.84
CA PRO A 332 11.60 -19.03 -2.43
C PRO A 332 10.89 -17.69 -2.23
N PRO A 333 10.36 -17.41 -1.03
CA PRO A 333 9.78 -16.11 -0.72
C PRO A 333 10.75 -14.99 -1.06
N ALA A 334 10.25 -13.96 -1.73
CA ALA A 334 11.04 -12.78 -2.07
C ALA A 334 11.51 -12.06 -0.81
N ALA A 335 12.79 -11.73 -0.74
CA ALA A 335 13.30 -10.82 0.27
C ALA A 335 12.94 -9.39 -0.17
N ARG A 336 12.12 -8.68 0.61
CA ARG A 336 11.69 -7.30 0.33
C ARG A 336 11.96 -6.42 1.53
N GLY A 337 12.58 -5.29 1.29
CA GLY A 337 12.72 -4.21 2.26
C GLY A 337 11.89 -3.01 1.80
N ALA A 338 11.12 -2.40 2.68
CA ALA A 338 10.35 -1.20 2.37
C ALA A 338 10.51 -0.16 3.47
N ALA A 339 10.66 1.10 3.07
CA ALA A 339 10.60 2.25 3.96
C ALA A 339 9.27 2.97 3.75
N ALA A 340 8.57 3.26 4.85
CA ALA A 340 7.32 3.98 4.82
C ALA A 340 7.48 5.36 5.45
N GLY A 341 6.92 6.38 4.81
CA GLY A 341 6.77 7.71 5.35
C GLY A 341 5.29 8.12 5.30
N GLY A 342 4.84 8.90 6.27
CA GLY A 342 3.48 9.40 6.26
C GLY A 342 3.37 10.72 6.99
N SER A 343 2.42 11.56 6.58
CA SER A 343 2.05 12.79 7.27
C SER A 343 0.54 12.90 7.34
N GLY A 344 0.07 13.49 8.42
CA GLY A 344 -1.34 13.82 8.60
C GLY A 344 -1.48 15.27 9.02
N THR A 345 -2.47 15.95 8.46
CA THR A 345 -2.83 17.31 8.86
C THR A 345 -4.32 17.39 9.17
N ALA A 346 -4.66 18.12 10.21
CA ALA A 346 -6.03 18.40 10.57
C ALA A 346 -6.28 19.90 10.48
N GLY A 347 -7.38 20.29 9.84
CA GLY A 347 -7.77 21.69 9.69
C GLY A 347 -8.82 22.10 10.74
N PRO A 348 -8.76 23.35 11.24
CA PRO A 348 -9.69 23.86 12.22
C PRO A 348 -11.01 24.31 11.61
N THR A 349 -12.02 24.32 12.41
CA THR A 349 -13.36 24.85 12.14
C THR A 349 -13.37 26.38 12.06
N ALA A 350 -14.14 26.93 11.11
CA ALA A 350 -14.29 28.39 10.94
C ALA A 350 -14.91 29.13 12.15
N GLY A 351 -15.70 28.45 12.99
CA GLY A 351 -16.38 29.02 14.16
C GLY A 351 -15.66 28.84 15.48
N LEU A 352 -14.72 27.91 15.58
CA LEU A 352 -13.96 27.59 16.81
C LEU A 352 -12.57 28.23 16.83
N ARG A 353 -12.40 29.39 16.18
CA ARG A 353 -11.12 30.10 16.13
C ARG A 353 -10.57 30.43 17.50
N ARG A 354 -9.93 29.46 18.16
CA ARG A 354 -8.76 29.77 18.98
C ARG A 354 -7.57 29.89 18.03
N ARG A 355 -6.72 30.88 18.23
CA ARG A 355 -5.41 30.99 17.58
C ARG A 355 -4.66 29.67 17.81
N GLY A 356 -4.80 28.74 16.87
CA GLY A 356 -4.19 27.41 16.91
C GLY A 356 -3.36 27.21 15.66
N THR A 357 -2.11 27.00 15.86
CA THR A 357 -1.11 26.58 14.87
C THR A 357 -1.60 25.36 14.10
N THR A 358 -1.58 25.46 12.80
CA THR A 358 -1.65 24.30 11.89
C THR A 358 -0.50 23.36 12.21
N GLY A 359 -0.79 22.25 12.90
CA GLY A 359 0.21 21.25 13.19
C GLY A 359 0.39 20.33 11.99
N SER A 360 1.47 20.51 11.24
CA SER A 360 1.98 19.50 10.34
C SER A 360 2.98 18.64 11.13
N ALA A 361 2.72 17.34 11.20
CA ALA A 361 3.64 16.42 11.83
C ALA A 361 4.04 15.34 10.81
N SER A 362 5.32 15.34 10.50
CA SER A 362 5.97 14.23 9.82
C SER A 362 6.62 13.32 10.86
N ARG A 363 6.31 12.02 10.86
CA ARG A 363 7.14 11.07 11.60
C ARG A 363 8.48 10.92 10.87
N PRO A 364 9.61 10.96 11.59
CA PRO A 364 10.89 10.62 11.00
C PRO A 364 10.89 9.15 10.54
N ARG A 365 11.56 8.91 9.43
CA ARG A 365 11.79 7.58 8.85
C ARG A 365 12.46 6.69 9.90
N CYS A 366 11.90 5.52 10.13
CA CYS A 366 12.61 4.37 10.68
C CYS A 366 12.94 3.42 9.57
#